data_8bd7794d6d5b03f1707d14ef7d07005c
#
_entry.id   8bd7794d6d5b03f1707d14ef7d07005c
#
_cell.length_a   1.000
_cell.length_b   1.000
_cell.length_c   1.000
_cell.angle_alpha   90.00
_cell.angle_beta   90.00
_cell.angle_gamma   90.00
#
_symmetry.space_group_name_H-M   'P 1'
#
loop_
_entity.id
_entity.type
_entity.pdbx_description
1 polymer ?
#
loop_
_entity_poly.entity_id
_entity_poly.type
_entity_poly.pdbx_seq_one_letter_code
_entity_poly.pdbx_strand_id
1 'polypeptide(L)'
;MFVQNKCLVTYCKNNALSTFDQDGNLTEEKSYCLDHIPNPGQIKQQIYEYIKNNDKIIGLNACGLIFKDINLSNKQFFGCNFTHCTFTNLHSENTKMRMCVFDYTVFSDCNLINCHSIFTSFSQCTFTHSLFTSSDMIQTNFNGAKAYQSSFDDSDLFNSRFRKATLVNTSFRNCNLKKCNFIDSIRSNVSFKMSNTREAIFDVLGTGLETGYSQDVDLLSNTPPAGGNK
;
A
#
# COMPACT_ATOMS: atom_id res chain seq x y z
N MET A 1 8.89 -11.26 15.03
CA MET A 1 8.20 -9.97 15.08
C MET A 1 9.29 -8.92 14.94
N PHE A 2 9.26 -8.10 13.89
CA PHE A 2 10.32 -7.10 13.69
C PHE A 2 10.16 -6.00 14.73
N VAL A 3 11.21 -5.74 15.48
CA VAL A 3 11.19 -4.74 16.55
C VAL A 3 11.37 -3.36 15.93
N GLN A 4 10.34 -2.53 16.00
CA GLN A 4 10.46 -1.13 15.64
C GLN A 4 10.99 -0.37 16.88
N ASN A 5 12.24 0.01 16.82
CA ASN A 5 12.84 0.83 17.88
C ASN A 5 12.22 2.22 17.91
N LYS A 6 11.97 2.75 19.12
CA LYS A 6 11.55 4.14 19.31
C LYS A 6 12.77 5.06 19.37
N CYS A 7 12.54 6.32 19.00
CA CYS A 7 13.54 7.37 19.10
C CYS A 7 14.15 7.44 20.50
N LEU A 8 15.45 7.63 20.59
CA LEU A 8 16.18 7.74 21.87
C LEU A 8 15.87 9.00 22.66
N VAL A 9 15.31 10.03 22.02
CA VAL A 9 14.92 11.25 22.74
C VAL A 9 13.76 10.95 23.67
N THR A 10 13.90 11.33 24.93
CA THR A 10 12.89 11.16 25.99
C THR A 10 11.57 11.78 25.55
N TYR A 11 10.46 11.04 25.73
CA TYR A 11 9.10 11.40 25.33
C TYR A 11 8.83 11.46 23.81
N CYS A 12 9.80 11.27 22.94
CA CYS A 12 9.56 11.14 21.50
C CYS A 12 8.89 9.80 21.19
N LYS A 13 7.74 9.85 20.50
CA LYS A 13 6.96 8.66 20.13
C LYS A 13 7.27 8.17 18.72
N ASN A 14 8.08 8.89 17.96
CA ASN A 14 8.41 8.54 16.59
C ASN A 14 9.30 7.29 16.52
N ASN A 15 9.22 6.55 15.43
CA ASN A 15 10.10 5.42 15.19
C ASN A 15 11.51 5.91 14.84
N ALA A 16 12.50 5.23 15.39
CA ALA A 16 13.90 5.49 15.07
C ALA A 16 14.22 5.00 13.66
N LEU A 17 15.11 5.69 12.95
CA LEU A 17 15.67 5.22 11.70
C LEU A 17 16.65 4.06 11.94
N SER A 18 16.82 3.21 10.95
CA SER A 18 17.84 2.16 10.95
C SER A 18 19.24 2.73 11.03
N THR A 19 20.14 1.97 11.63
CA THR A 19 21.58 2.26 11.73
C THR A 19 22.40 1.24 10.95
N PHE A 20 23.61 1.63 10.59
CA PHE A 20 24.50 0.81 9.77
C PHE A 20 25.91 0.79 10.38
N ASP A 21 26.59 -0.34 10.27
CA ASP A 21 27.99 -0.48 10.63
C ASP A 21 28.91 0.17 9.57
N GLN A 22 30.22 0.05 9.77
CA GLN A 22 31.22 0.62 8.85
C GLN A 22 31.23 -0.06 7.48
N ASP A 23 30.75 -1.29 7.40
CA ASP A 23 30.65 -2.10 6.18
C ASP A 23 29.28 -1.85 5.45
N GLY A 24 28.41 -1.03 6.04
CA GLY A 24 27.09 -0.69 5.49
C GLY A 24 26.03 -1.74 5.76
N ASN A 25 26.23 -2.67 6.69
CA ASN A 25 25.21 -3.63 7.09
C ASN A 25 24.27 -3.03 8.14
N LEU A 26 22.99 -3.45 8.07
CA LEU A 26 21.97 -3.03 9.03
C LEU A 26 22.31 -3.54 10.45
N THR A 27 22.24 -2.65 11.44
CA THR A 27 22.46 -3.00 12.85
C THR A 27 21.17 -2.92 13.65
N GLU A 28 21.17 -3.55 14.84
CA GLU A 28 20.06 -3.47 15.80
C GLU A 28 20.24 -2.35 16.84
N GLU A 29 21.19 -1.46 16.63
CA GLU A 29 21.46 -0.38 17.55
C GLU A 29 20.27 0.60 17.66
N LYS A 30 20.07 1.10 18.86
CA LYS A 30 19.06 2.14 19.10
C LYS A 30 19.51 3.47 18.48
N SER A 31 18.57 4.18 17.88
CA SER A 31 18.84 5.41 17.16
C SER A 31 17.77 6.47 17.38
N TYR A 32 17.77 7.49 16.57
CA TYR A 32 16.88 8.64 16.59
C TYR A 32 15.91 8.58 15.40
N CYS A 33 14.76 9.23 15.54
CA CYS A 33 13.89 9.50 14.39
C CYS A 33 14.48 10.61 13.50
N LEU A 34 13.88 10.82 12.35
CA LEU A 34 14.35 11.81 11.37
C LEU A 34 14.48 13.22 11.95
N ASP A 35 13.60 13.61 12.89
CA ASP A 35 13.60 14.95 13.51
C ASP A 35 14.73 15.15 14.53
N HIS A 36 15.28 14.06 15.06
CA HIS A 36 16.25 14.10 16.16
C HIS A 36 17.63 13.54 15.80
N ILE A 37 17.77 12.97 14.60
CA ILE A 37 19.06 12.42 14.18
C ILE A 37 20.04 13.56 13.85
N PRO A 38 21.29 13.51 14.35
CA PRO A 38 22.23 14.63 14.17
C PRO A 38 22.55 14.93 12.71
N ASN A 39 22.65 13.90 11.86
CA ASN A 39 23.03 14.00 10.45
C ASN A 39 21.99 13.34 9.54
N PRO A 40 20.82 13.94 9.32
CA PRO A 40 19.75 13.31 8.52
C PRO A 40 20.17 13.05 7.06
N GLY A 41 21.07 13.85 6.49
CA GLY A 41 21.60 13.62 5.15
C GLY A 41 22.43 12.34 5.04
N GLN A 42 23.28 12.09 6.02
CA GLN A 42 24.14 10.91 6.04
C GLN A 42 23.32 9.63 6.17
N ILE A 43 22.39 9.57 7.11
CA ILE A 43 21.57 8.37 7.29
C ILE A 43 20.67 8.10 6.09
N LYS A 44 20.14 9.16 5.47
CA LYS A 44 19.39 9.04 4.22
C LYS A 44 20.26 8.40 3.13
N GLN A 45 21.49 8.85 2.94
CA GLN A 45 22.43 8.29 1.98
C GLN A 45 22.70 6.81 2.28
N GLN A 46 22.97 6.46 3.53
CA GLN A 46 23.22 5.07 3.94
C GLN A 46 22.00 4.17 3.66
N ILE A 47 20.78 4.63 3.95
CA ILE A 47 19.55 3.89 3.64
C ILE A 47 19.40 3.69 2.12
N TYR A 48 19.67 4.72 1.31
CA TYR A 48 19.61 4.62 -0.15
C TYR A 48 20.62 3.60 -0.69
N GLU A 49 21.87 3.67 -0.23
CA GLU A 49 22.94 2.74 -0.62
C GLU A 49 22.61 1.32 -0.18
N TYR A 50 22.11 1.15 1.03
CA TYR A 50 21.69 -0.15 1.51
C TYR A 50 20.57 -0.76 0.65
N ILE A 51 19.54 0.02 0.34
CA ILE A 51 18.46 -0.42 -0.56
C ILE A 51 19.02 -0.74 -1.96
N LYS A 52 19.91 0.08 -2.48
CA LYS A 52 20.50 -0.11 -3.81
C LYS A 52 21.33 -1.41 -3.90
N ASN A 53 22.13 -1.67 -2.90
CA ASN A 53 23.14 -2.74 -2.92
C ASN A 53 22.59 -4.09 -2.46
N ASN A 54 21.39 -4.14 -1.86
CA ASN A 54 20.80 -5.38 -1.36
C ASN A 54 19.52 -5.72 -2.10
N ASP A 55 19.38 -6.97 -2.53
CA ASP A 55 18.14 -7.45 -3.15
C ASP A 55 17.12 -7.91 -2.10
N LYS A 56 17.59 -8.34 -0.92
CA LYS A 56 16.74 -8.77 0.19
C LYS A 56 16.97 -7.89 1.41
N ILE A 57 15.93 -7.18 1.81
CA ILE A 57 15.94 -6.18 2.87
C ILE A 57 14.99 -6.61 3.97
N ILE A 58 15.50 -6.76 5.20
CA ILE A 58 14.73 -7.25 6.34
C ILE A 58 14.79 -6.24 7.47
N GLY A 59 13.62 -5.80 7.96
CA GLY A 59 13.51 -4.97 9.16
C GLY A 59 13.99 -3.52 9.01
N LEU A 60 14.25 -3.06 7.79
CA LEU A 60 14.66 -1.68 7.54
C LEU A 60 13.60 -0.68 8.02
N ASN A 61 14.02 0.31 8.78
CA ASN A 61 13.19 1.45 9.16
C ASN A 61 13.69 2.73 8.47
N ALA A 62 12.90 3.21 7.51
CA ALA A 62 13.17 4.38 6.70
C ALA A 62 12.07 5.47 6.88
N CYS A 63 11.40 5.46 8.04
CA CYS A 63 10.26 6.32 8.34
C CYS A 63 10.54 7.81 8.06
N GLY A 64 9.61 8.46 7.35
CA GLY A 64 9.66 9.90 7.06
C GLY A 64 10.59 10.33 5.92
N LEU A 65 11.28 9.41 5.27
CA LEU A 65 12.21 9.77 4.20
C LEU A 65 11.50 10.06 2.88
N ILE A 66 12.16 10.89 2.06
CA ILE A 66 11.71 11.22 0.71
C ILE A 66 12.58 10.44 -0.29
N PHE A 67 11.95 9.63 -1.12
CA PHE A 67 12.56 8.86 -2.19
C PHE A 67 12.10 9.41 -3.54
N LYS A 68 13.03 9.86 -4.34
CA LYS A 68 12.77 10.37 -5.68
C LYS A 68 13.54 9.57 -6.71
N ASP A 69 12.88 9.23 -7.82
CA ASP A 69 13.47 8.50 -8.96
C ASP A 69 14.15 7.17 -8.54
N ILE A 70 13.62 6.49 -7.51
CA ILE A 70 14.19 5.23 -7.02
C ILE A 70 13.64 4.04 -7.81
N ASN A 71 14.52 3.09 -8.11
CA ASN A 71 14.16 1.81 -8.71
C ASN A 71 14.25 0.70 -7.64
N LEU A 72 13.11 0.07 -7.36
CA LEU A 72 12.99 -1.06 -6.41
C LEU A 72 12.70 -2.39 -7.09
N SER A 73 12.81 -2.46 -8.42
CA SER A 73 12.49 -3.66 -9.19
C SER A 73 13.28 -4.88 -8.73
N ASN A 74 12.58 -6.02 -8.65
CA ASN A 74 13.08 -7.32 -8.21
C ASN A 74 13.57 -7.39 -6.75
N LYS A 75 13.41 -6.34 -5.96
CA LYS A 75 13.80 -6.32 -4.55
C LYS A 75 12.76 -7.00 -3.65
N GLN A 76 13.21 -7.47 -2.50
CA GLN A 76 12.38 -8.16 -1.52
C GLN A 76 12.48 -7.47 -0.15
N PHE A 77 11.34 -6.95 0.33
CA PHE A 77 11.23 -6.28 1.61
C PHE A 77 10.42 -7.14 2.60
N PHE A 78 10.94 -7.38 3.77
CA PHE A 78 10.29 -8.13 4.83
C PHE A 78 10.28 -7.34 6.14
N GLY A 79 9.09 -7.04 6.66
CA GLY A 79 8.92 -6.33 7.92
C GLY A 79 9.54 -4.94 7.94
N CYS A 80 9.65 -4.29 6.78
CA CYS A 80 10.21 -2.94 6.67
C CYS A 80 9.18 -1.88 6.99
N ASN A 81 9.64 -0.74 7.49
CA ASN A 81 8.82 0.41 7.83
C ASN A 81 9.16 1.61 6.96
N PHE A 82 8.22 2.02 6.13
CA PHE A 82 8.25 3.21 5.28
C PHE A 82 7.14 4.21 5.64
N THR A 83 6.68 4.19 6.88
CA THR A 83 5.61 5.08 7.37
C THR A 83 5.99 6.54 7.18
N HIS A 84 5.04 7.37 6.74
CA HIS A 84 5.24 8.80 6.46
C HIS A 84 6.31 9.12 5.39
N CYS A 85 6.67 8.17 4.55
CA CYS A 85 7.57 8.42 3.43
C CYS A 85 6.88 9.18 2.30
N THR A 86 7.68 9.72 1.39
CA THR A 86 7.22 10.22 0.10
C THR A 86 8.01 9.52 -1.00
N PHE A 87 7.30 8.88 -1.91
CA PHE A 87 7.85 8.32 -3.13
C PHE A 87 7.35 9.13 -4.32
N THR A 88 8.28 9.64 -5.11
CA THR A 88 7.98 10.34 -6.36
C THR A 88 8.72 9.67 -7.49
N ASN A 89 8.01 9.36 -8.57
CA ASN A 89 8.57 8.69 -9.74
C ASN A 89 9.28 7.37 -9.37
N LEU A 90 8.65 6.60 -8.47
CA LEU A 90 9.14 5.27 -8.09
C LEU A 90 8.91 4.29 -9.24
N HIS A 91 9.94 3.55 -9.60
CA HIS A 91 9.83 2.39 -10.48
C HIS A 91 10.02 1.11 -9.67
N SER A 92 9.05 0.21 -9.73
CA SER A 92 9.03 -1.01 -8.94
C SER A 92 8.32 -2.11 -9.73
N GLU A 93 9.06 -3.00 -10.33
CA GLU A 93 8.54 -4.16 -11.04
C GLU A 93 8.99 -5.45 -10.33
N ASN A 94 8.07 -6.42 -10.20
CA ASN A 94 8.33 -7.71 -9.55
C ASN A 94 8.83 -7.58 -8.09
N THR A 95 8.55 -6.47 -7.42
CA THR A 95 8.98 -6.25 -6.04
C THR A 95 8.12 -7.05 -5.07
N LYS A 96 8.76 -7.69 -4.09
CA LYS A 96 8.06 -8.44 -3.04
C LYS A 96 8.07 -7.63 -1.74
N MET A 97 6.87 -7.41 -1.18
CA MET A 97 6.68 -6.71 0.09
C MET A 97 5.85 -7.60 1.02
N ARG A 98 6.42 -8.03 2.12
CA ARG A 98 5.71 -8.88 3.07
C ARG A 98 5.79 -8.30 4.48
N MET A 99 4.62 -8.13 5.12
CA MET A 99 4.52 -7.54 6.47
C MET A 99 5.19 -6.16 6.56
N CYS A 100 5.22 -5.41 5.46
CA CYS A 100 5.74 -4.05 5.43
C CYS A 100 4.67 -3.02 5.82
N VAL A 101 5.09 -1.86 6.30
CA VAL A 101 4.19 -0.77 6.68
C VAL A 101 4.56 0.48 5.91
N PHE A 102 3.59 0.99 5.13
CA PHE A 102 3.68 2.23 4.37
C PHE A 102 2.66 3.28 4.84
N ASP A 103 2.10 3.11 6.04
CA ASP A 103 1.01 3.97 6.51
C ASP A 103 1.38 5.46 6.40
N TYR A 104 0.40 6.29 5.99
CA TYR A 104 0.56 7.74 5.77
C TYR A 104 1.60 8.13 4.71
N THR A 105 2.00 7.21 3.84
CA THR A 105 2.97 7.46 2.77
C THR A 105 2.30 8.07 1.55
N VAL A 106 3.02 8.95 0.87
CA VAL A 106 2.59 9.57 -0.39
C VAL A 106 3.32 8.90 -1.55
N PHE A 107 2.56 8.47 -2.55
CA PHE A 107 3.06 7.94 -3.82
C PHE A 107 2.56 8.84 -4.95
N SER A 108 3.46 9.48 -5.67
CA SER A 108 3.15 10.33 -6.83
C SER A 108 3.89 9.84 -8.06
N ASP A 109 3.15 9.63 -9.14
CA ASP A 109 3.71 9.16 -10.42
C ASP A 109 4.52 7.85 -10.26
N CYS A 110 3.99 6.94 -9.44
CA CYS A 110 4.67 5.69 -9.08
C CYS A 110 4.16 4.51 -9.90
N ASN A 111 5.07 3.63 -10.27
CA ASN A 111 4.80 2.44 -11.03
C ASN A 111 5.21 1.21 -10.21
N LEU A 112 4.21 0.45 -9.72
CA LEU A 112 4.36 -0.76 -8.91
C LEU A 112 3.66 -1.93 -9.62
N ILE A 113 4.24 -2.38 -10.72
CA ILE A 113 3.68 -3.43 -11.59
C ILE A 113 4.20 -4.80 -11.16
N ASN A 114 3.35 -5.82 -11.28
CA ASN A 114 3.68 -7.22 -10.95
C ASN A 114 4.26 -7.38 -9.53
N CYS A 115 3.85 -6.53 -8.59
CA CYS A 115 4.34 -6.57 -7.22
C CYS A 115 3.58 -7.62 -6.38
N HIS A 116 4.27 -8.21 -5.41
CA HIS A 116 3.67 -9.15 -4.46
C HIS A 116 3.65 -8.52 -3.06
N SER A 117 2.49 -8.00 -2.67
CA SER A 117 2.30 -7.26 -1.41
C SER A 117 1.35 -8.01 -0.48
N ILE A 118 1.90 -8.91 0.35
CA ILE A 118 1.11 -9.78 1.23
C ILE A 118 1.23 -9.32 2.69
N PHE A 119 0.08 -9.18 3.38
CA PHE A 119 0.00 -8.68 4.75
C PHE A 119 0.68 -7.31 4.95
N THR A 120 0.68 -6.50 3.91
CA THR A 120 1.29 -5.16 3.92
C THR A 120 0.23 -4.11 4.24
N SER A 121 0.63 -3.02 4.89
CA SER A 121 -0.26 -1.90 5.18
C SER A 121 0.11 -0.67 4.37
N PHE A 122 -0.90 -0.13 3.66
CA PHE A 122 -0.92 1.16 2.99
C PHE A 122 -2.03 2.05 3.57
N SER A 123 -2.30 1.91 4.87
CA SER A 123 -3.36 2.67 5.52
C SER A 123 -3.07 4.17 5.46
N GLN A 124 -4.11 4.98 5.18
CA GLN A 124 -4.00 6.44 5.08
C GLN A 124 -2.99 6.95 4.03
N CYS A 125 -2.53 6.09 3.11
CA CYS A 125 -1.67 6.52 2.00
C CYS A 125 -2.40 7.43 1.04
N THR A 126 -1.63 8.23 0.32
CA THR A 126 -2.12 8.98 -0.84
C THR A 126 -1.42 8.47 -2.09
N PHE A 127 -2.20 8.05 -3.07
CA PHE A 127 -1.76 7.60 -4.39
C PHE A 127 -2.24 8.59 -5.43
N THR A 128 -1.34 9.19 -6.20
CA THR A 128 -1.67 10.08 -7.31
C THR A 128 -0.95 9.58 -8.56
N HIS A 129 -1.68 9.34 -9.65
CA HIS A 129 -1.15 8.80 -10.91
C HIS A 129 -0.28 7.56 -10.70
N SER A 130 -0.70 6.66 -9.80
CA SER A 130 0.09 5.48 -9.41
C SER A 130 -0.53 4.20 -9.95
N LEU A 131 0.31 3.29 -10.44
CA LEU A 131 -0.08 2.03 -11.02
C LEU A 131 0.31 0.86 -10.12
N PHE A 132 -0.67 0.02 -9.79
CA PHE A 132 -0.50 -1.23 -9.04
C PHE A 132 -0.98 -2.43 -9.87
N THR A 133 -0.83 -2.35 -11.17
CA THR A 133 -1.41 -3.33 -12.09
C THR A 133 -0.72 -4.69 -12.03
N SER A 134 -1.48 -5.74 -12.31
CA SER A 134 -1.01 -7.13 -12.38
C SER A 134 -0.31 -7.60 -11.09
N SER A 135 -0.76 -7.11 -9.95
CA SER A 135 -0.09 -7.32 -8.66
C SER A 135 -0.90 -8.22 -7.71
N ASP A 136 -0.19 -9.02 -6.90
CA ASP A 136 -0.78 -9.81 -5.82
C ASP A 136 -0.76 -9.00 -4.53
N MET A 137 -1.90 -8.43 -4.15
CA MET A 137 -2.05 -7.60 -2.94
C MET A 137 -3.04 -8.24 -1.96
N ILE A 138 -2.81 -9.54 -1.69
CA ILE A 138 -3.69 -10.35 -0.86
C ILE A 138 -3.61 -9.91 0.60
N GLN A 139 -4.78 -9.75 1.25
CA GLN A 139 -4.91 -9.34 2.66
C GLN A 139 -4.17 -8.03 2.99
N THR A 140 -4.13 -7.13 2.03
CA THR A 140 -3.47 -5.83 2.16
C THR A 140 -4.44 -4.80 2.74
N ASN A 141 -3.92 -3.88 3.55
CA ASN A 141 -4.71 -2.85 4.21
C ASN A 141 -4.58 -1.49 3.49
N PHE A 142 -5.66 -1.03 2.85
CA PHE A 142 -5.79 0.29 2.26
C PHE A 142 -6.84 1.16 2.98
N ASN A 143 -7.11 0.90 4.27
CA ASN A 143 -8.11 1.67 5.01
C ASN A 143 -7.74 3.16 5.06
N GLY A 144 -8.71 4.03 4.72
CA GLY A 144 -8.50 5.47 4.69
C GLY A 144 -7.56 5.97 3.59
N ALA A 145 -7.10 5.10 2.70
CA ALA A 145 -6.25 5.50 1.58
C ALA A 145 -7.00 6.44 0.62
N LYS A 146 -6.27 7.34 -0.01
CA LYS A 146 -6.76 8.25 -1.05
C LYS A 146 -6.10 7.90 -2.37
N ALA A 147 -6.85 7.48 -3.36
CA ALA A 147 -6.35 7.15 -4.68
C ALA A 147 -7.00 8.09 -5.73
N TYR A 148 -6.15 8.79 -6.45
CA TYR A 148 -6.53 9.72 -7.49
C TYR A 148 -5.87 9.32 -8.81
N GLN A 149 -6.67 9.11 -9.87
CA GLN A 149 -6.18 8.75 -11.20
C GLN A 149 -5.18 7.59 -11.16
N SER A 150 -5.50 6.57 -10.38
CA SER A 150 -4.64 5.42 -10.12
C SER A 150 -5.29 4.12 -10.60
N SER A 151 -4.49 3.08 -10.85
CA SER A 151 -4.99 1.79 -11.32
C SER A 151 -4.50 0.63 -10.46
N PHE A 152 -5.42 -0.29 -10.19
CA PHE A 152 -5.18 -1.61 -9.60
C PHE A 152 -5.55 -2.74 -10.57
N ASP A 153 -5.74 -2.44 -11.85
CA ASP A 153 -6.23 -3.39 -12.85
C ASP A 153 -5.42 -4.70 -12.87
N ASP A 154 -6.09 -5.80 -13.23
CA ASP A 154 -5.52 -7.13 -13.38
C ASP A 154 -4.89 -7.72 -12.09
N SER A 155 -5.29 -7.23 -10.91
CA SER A 155 -4.65 -7.57 -9.63
C SER A 155 -5.48 -8.52 -8.76
N ASP A 156 -4.79 -9.33 -7.96
CA ASP A 156 -5.41 -10.12 -6.88
C ASP A 156 -5.40 -9.32 -5.57
N LEU A 157 -6.59 -8.86 -5.19
CA LEU A 157 -6.85 -8.10 -3.97
C LEU A 157 -7.65 -8.90 -2.94
N PHE A 158 -7.61 -10.24 -3.04
CA PHE A 158 -8.39 -11.12 -2.16
C PHE A 158 -8.29 -10.69 -0.68
N ASN A 159 -9.45 -10.51 -0.05
CA ASN A 159 -9.60 -10.16 1.37
C ASN A 159 -8.86 -8.86 1.78
N SER A 160 -8.68 -7.92 0.86
CA SER A 160 -8.07 -6.61 1.14
C SER A 160 -9.12 -5.60 1.60
N ARG A 161 -8.69 -4.55 2.28
CA ARG A 161 -9.58 -3.60 2.95
C ARG A 161 -9.38 -2.19 2.45
N PHE A 162 -10.48 -1.56 2.01
CA PHE A 162 -10.56 -0.18 1.53
C PHE A 162 -11.59 0.64 2.33
N ARG A 163 -11.79 0.29 3.62
CA ARG A 163 -12.75 1.02 4.46
C ARG A 163 -12.34 2.48 4.59
N LYS A 164 -13.34 3.38 4.43
CA LYS A 164 -13.13 4.84 4.49
C LYS A 164 -12.10 5.36 3.48
N ALA A 165 -11.81 4.60 2.43
CA ALA A 165 -10.95 5.06 1.35
C ALA A 165 -11.66 6.11 0.50
N THR A 166 -10.89 7.02 -0.12
CA THR A 166 -11.37 7.96 -1.13
C THR A 166 -10.78 7.57 -2.47
N LEU A 167 -11.63 7.13 -3.38
CA LEU A 167 -11.23 6.62 -4.69
C LEU A 167 -11.85 7.52 -5.77
N VAL A 168 -11.02 8.22 -6.53
CA VAL A 168 -11.46 9.15 -7.58
C VAL A 168 -10.73 8.86 -8.88
N ASN A 169 -11.48 8.64 -9.97
CA ASN A 169 -10.93 8.25 -11.27
C ASN A 169 -9.98 7.04 -11.14
N THR A 170 -10.37 6.06 -10.33
CA THR A 170 -9.52 4.90 -9.99
C THR A 170 -10.11 3.64 -10.63
N SER A 171 -9.23 2.78 -11.16
CA SER A 171 -9.63 1.55 -11.84
C SER A 171 -9.26 0.31 -11.03
N PHE A 172 -10.22 -0.65 -11.02
CA PHE A 172 -10.10 -1.99 -10.47
C PHE A 172 -10.66 -3.01 -11.48
N ARG A 173 -10.29 -2.89 -12.74
CA ARG A 173 -10.80 -3.78 -13.81
C ARG A 173 -10.11 -5.14 -13.73
N ASN A 174 -10.85 -6.20 -14.04
CA ASN A 174 -10.34 -7.57 -14.09
C ASN A 174 -9.62 -8.01 -12.80
N CYS A 175 -10.06 -7.51 -11.65
CA CYS A 175 -9.46 -7.82 -10.34
C CYS A 175 -10.15 -8.99 -9.64
N ASN A 176 -9.42 -9.71 -8.81
CA ASN A 176 -10.01 -10.56 -7.80
C ASN A 176 -10.28 -9.72 -6.52
N LEU A 177 -11.52 -9.25 -6.39
CA LEU A 177 -11.98 -8.47 -5.23
C LEU A 177 -12.76 -9.32 -4.22
N LYS A 178 -12.68 -10.64 -4.32
CA LYS A 178 -13.39 -11.54 -3.42
C LYS A 178 -13.06 -11.23 -1.96
N LYS A 179 -14.09 -11.06 -1.14
CA LYS A 179 -14.02 -10.70 0.28
C LYS A 179 -13.39 -9.32 0.58
N CYS A 180 -13.23 -8.47 -0.41
CA CYS A 180 -12.79 -7.10 -0.16
C CYS A 180 -13.83 -6.30 0.63
N ASN A 181 -13.35 -5.30 1.38
CA ASN A 181 -14.21 -4.45 2.19
C ASN A 181 -14.06 -2.97 1.81
N PHE A 182 -15.11 -2.39 1.22
CA PHE A 182 -15.19 -1.00 0.79
C PHE A 182 -16.18 -0.16 1.65
N ILE A 183 -16.55 -0.64 2.85
CA ILE A 183 -17.49 0.06 3.73
C ILE A 183 -17.02 1.50 3.98
N ASP A 184 -17.96 2.45 3.93
CA ASP A 184 -17.74 3.89 4.14
C ASP A 184 -16.74 4.51 3.14
N SER A 185 -16.40 3.85 2.03
CA SER A 185 -15.52 4.44 1.01
C SER A 185 -16.28 5.43 0.13
N ILE A 186 -15.60 6.52 -0.22
CA ILE A 186 -16.07 7.49 -1.22
C ILE A 186 -15.54 7.05 -2.58
N ARG A 187 -16.42 6.85 -3.54
CA ARG A 187 -16.11 6.37 -4.89
C ARG A 187 -16.69 7.33 -5.92
N SER A 188 -15.82 7.94 -6.72
CA SER A 188 -16.21 8.84 -7.81
C SER A 188 -15.48 8.43 -9.09
N ASN A 189 -16.23 8.05 -10.13
CA ASN A 189 -15.70 7.53 -11.37
C ASN A 189 -14.71 6.37 -11.16
N VAL A 190 -15.18 5.32 -10.46
CA VAL A 190 -14.40 4.09 -10.17
C VAL A 190 -14.96 2.95 -11.01
N SER A 191 -14.07 2.23 -11.70
CA SER A 191 -14.44 1.08 -12.52
C SER A 191 -14.12 -0.23 -11.82
N PHE A 192 -15.11 -1.12 -11.72
CA PHE A 192 -14.97 -2.51 -11.25
C PHE A 192 -15.26 -3.52 -12.38
N LYS A 193 -15.20 -3.08 -13.62
CA LYS A 193 -15.58 -3.88 -14.79
C LYS A 193 -14.77 -5.18 -14.86
N MET A 194 -15.45 -6.30 -15.11
CA MET A 194 -14.88 -7.65 -15.21
C MET A 194 -14.22 -8.18 -13.93
N SER A 195 -14.45 -7.57 -12.78
CA SER A 195 -13.86 -8.01 -11.52
C SER A 195 -14.74 -9.00 -10.77
N ASN A 196 -14.11 -9.95 -10.09
CA ASN A 196 -14.79 -10.87 -9.19
C ASN A 196 -15.06 -10.19 -7.83
N THR A 197 -16.29 -9.72 -7.63
CA THR A 197 -16.73 -9.06 -6.39
C THR A 197 -17.46 -9.99 -5.41
N ARG A 198 -17.35 -11.30 -5.58
CA ARG A 198 -18.02 -12.26 -4.71
C ARG A 198 -17.64 -12.03 -3.24
N GLU A 199 -18.64 -11.94 -2.37
CA GLU A 199 -18.46 -11.69 -0.93
C GLU A 199 -17.76 -10.33 -0.61
N ALA A 200 -17.61 -9.45 -1.60
CA ALA A 200 -17.13 -8.10 -1.34
C ALA A 200 -18.25 -7.27 -0.68
N ILE A 201 -17.89 -6.38 0.25
CA ILE A 201 -18.82 -5.52 0.96
C ILE A 201 -18.54 -4.07 0.56
N PHE A 202 -19.53 -3.43 -0.08
CA PHE A 202 -19.41 -2.05 -0.54
C PHE A 202 -20.04 -1.03 0.42
N ASP A 203 -21.19 -1.36 1.03
CA ASP A 203 -21.87 -0.48 1.99
C ASP A 203 -22.69 -1.32 2.98
N VAL A 204 -22.98 -0.76 4.14
CA VAL A 204 -23.90 -1.39 5.10
C VAL A 204 -25.32 -1.16 4.57
N LEU A 205 -26.11 -2.22 4.40
CA LEU A 205 -27.50 -2.16 3.99
C LEU A 205 -28.30 -1.21 4.92
N GLY A 206 -28.83 -0.12 4.36
CA GLY A 206 -29.72 0.81 5.05
C GLY A 206 -29.24 2.25 5.22
N THR A 207 -28.04 2.59 4.87
CA THR A 207 -27.61 3.99 4.77
C THR A 207 -27.83 4.47 3.32
N GLY A 208 -28.99 5.08 3.06
CA GLY A 208 -29.37 5.66 1.77
C GLY A 208 -28.53 6.88 1.42
N LEU A 209 -27.25 6.73 1.22
CA LEU A 209 -26.42 7.70 0.55
C LEU A 209 -26.10 7.16 -0.83
N GLU A 210 -26.97 7.51 -1.77
CA GLU A 210 -26.68 7.44 -3.20
C GLU A 210 -25.51 8.37 -3.52
N THR A 211 -24.28 7.91 -3.30
CA THR A 211 -23.11 8.62 -3.79
C THR A 211 -22.57 7.91 -5.02
N GLY A 212 -23.02 8.37 -6.19
CA GLY A 212 -22.31 8.21 -7.46
C GLY A 212 -21.99 6.78 -7.89
N TYR A 213 -23.00 5.93 -8.06
CA TYR A 213 -22.88 4.77 -8.92
C TYR A 213 -22.71 5.25 -10.36
N SER A 214 -21.53 5.13 -10.93
CA SER A 214 -21.46 5.07 -12.39
C SER A 214 -22.19 3.79 -12.82
N GLN A 215 -23.06 3.91 -13.84
CA GLN A 215 -24.00 2.86 -14.28
C GLN A 215 -23.35 1.58 -14.85
N ASP A 216 -22.07 1.32 -14.58
CA ASP A 216 -21.31 0.19 -15.13
C ASP A 216 -21.12 -1.00 -14.17
N VAL A 217 -21.82 -1.01 -13.04
CA VAL A 217 -21.82 -2.19 -12.17
C VAL A 217 -23.02 -3.05 -12.52
N ASP A 218 -22.84 -4.03 -13.40
CA ASP A 218 -23.78 -5.13 -13.59
C ASP A 218 -23.83 -5.99 -12.31
N LEU A 219 -24.54 -5.49 -11.28
CA LEU A 219 -24.82 -6.23 -10.03
C LEU A 219 -25.89 -7.32 -10.21
N LEU A 220 -26.39 -7.56 -11.45
CA LEU A 220 -27.56 -8.39 -11.69
C LEU A 220 -27.29 -9.81 -12.17
N SER A 221 -26.07 -10.32 -12.13
CA SER A 221 -25.82 -11.70 -12.58
C SER A 221 -25.81 -12.79 -11.50
N ASN A 222 -26.23 -12.49 -10.27
CA ASN A 222 -26.31 -13.50 -9.19
C ASN A 222 -27.72 -13.68 -8.62
N THR A 223 -28.77 -13.72 -9.44
CA THR A 223 -30.02 -14.39 -9.05
C THR A 223 -29.87 -15.89 -9.34
N PRO A 224 -30.05 -16.76 -8.35
CA PRO A 224 -30.12 -18.20 -8.62
C PRO A 224 -31.31 -18.46 -9.54
N PRO A 225 -31.23 -19.43 -10.48
CA PRO A 225 -32.34 -19.75 -11.34
C PRO A 225 -33.55 -20.13 -10.50
N ALA A 226 -34.67 -19.48 -10.76
CA ALA A 226 -35.94 -19.82 -10.16
C ALA A 226 -36.25 -21.31 -10.41
N GLY A 227 -36.38 -22.07 -9.35
CA GLY A 227 -36.73 -23.48 -9.40
C GLY A 227 -38.07 -23.62 -10.10
N GLY A 228 -38.07 -24.19 -11.29
CA GLY A 228 -39.26 -24.62 -11.97
C GLY A 228 -39.87 -25.84 -11.24
N ASN A 229 -41.02 -25.64 -10.65
CA ASN A 229 -41.88 -26.73 -10.25
C ASN A 229 -42.31 -27.52 -11.50
N LYS A 230 -42.03 -28.79 -11.51
CA LYS A 230 -42.94 -29.84 -11.99
C LYS A 230 -42.72 -31.08 -11.14
#